data_a2e312ea4d52dee537edbbf77752b6fa
#
_entry.id   a2e312ea4d52dee537edbbf77752b6fa
#
_cell.length_a   1.000
_cell.length_b   1.000
_cell.length_c   1.000
_cell.angle_alpha   90.00
_cell.angle_beta   90.00
_cell.angle_gamma   90.00
#
_symmetry.space_group_name_H-M   'P 1'
#
loop_
_entity.id
_entity.type
_entity.pdbx_description
1 polymer ?
#
loop_
_entity_poly.entity_id
_entity_poly.type
_entity_poly.pdbx_seq_one_letter_code
_entity_poly.pdbx_strand_id
1 'polypeptide(L)'
;MKQIELKHPEYVRITHNKEESYGGSQLWFDEDTWMSREYKVHKWGCGLIALGDLFLYIGRNDRNYRTNAIGLIHDYGAYISWEDYRKYILYINSRFAQIIPGSGMNGLMLASAVRHYCMKFRLQMTIAWKAFMDDQQMIRVIHKMLNEDLPVILAIGPNTPLVFRGRGIPFYRLEKNGEFILSGY
;
A
#
# COMPACT_ATOMS: atom_id res chain seq x y z
N MET A 1 3.72 -26.25 -8.32
CA MET A 1 4.27 -25.15 -7.48
C MET A 1 3.32 -24.97 -6.31
N LYS A 2 3.81 -24.89 -5.07
CA LYS A 2 2.93 -24.64 -3.91
C LYS A 2 2.46 -23.19 -4.00
N GLN A 3 1.15 -22.96 -3.99
CA GLN A 3 0.58 -21.63 -3.94
C GLN A 3 0.95 -20.98 -2.59
N ILE A 4 1.42 -19.74 -2.62
CA ILE A 4 1.77 -18.96 -1.43
C ILE A 4 0.89 -17.72 -1.47
N GLU A 5 0.09 -17.53 -0.43
CA GLU A 5 -0.86 -16.44 -0.32
C GLU A 5 -0.96 -15.96 1.14
N LEU A 6 -1.51 -14.79 1.35
CA LEU A 6 -1.87 -14.30 2.67
C LEU A 6 -2.98 -15.16 3.27
N LYS A 7 -3.01 -15.29 4.59
CA LYS A 7 -4.06 -16.05 5.31
C LYS A 7 -5.45 -15.44 5.14
N HIS A 8 -5.49 -14.13 4.89
CA HIS A 8 -6.71 -13.37 4.65
C HIS A 8 -6.68 -12.82 3.22
N PRO A 9 -7.08 -13.63 2.20
CA PRO A 9 -6.95 -13.28 0.79
C PRO A 9 -7.84 -12.09 0.39
N GLU A 10 -8.89 -11.78 1.19
CA GLU A 10 -9.71 -10.57 0.98
C GLU A 10 -8.93 -9.28 1.24
N TYR A 11 -7.74 -9.38 1.82
CA TYR A 11 -6.85 -8.28 2.13
C TYR A 11 -7.55 -7.21 2.99
N VAL A 12 -7.81 -6.04 2.44
CA VAL A 12 -8.57 -4.95 3.08
C VAL A 12 -9.83 -4.70 2.27
N ARG A 13 -10.99 -5.14 2.75
CA ARG A 13 -12.25 -4.98 2.04
C ARG A 13 -12.83 -3.60 2.28
N ILE A 14 -13.02 -2.83 1.22
CA ILE A 14 -13.55 -1.46 1.26
C ILE A 14 -14.77 -1.38 0.34
N THR A 15 -15.82 -0.69 0.80
CA THR A 15 -16.98 -0.39 -0.03
C THR A 15 -16.91 1.06 -0.50
N HIS A 16 -16.84 1.25 -1.82
CA HIS A 16 -16.85 2.55 -2.47
C HIS A 16 -17.89 2.55 -3.61
N ASN A 17 -18.79 3.53 -3.63
CA ASN A 17 -19.86 3.63 -4.65
C ASN A 17 -20.69 2.36 -4.82
N LYS A 18 -20.98 1.64 -3.73
CA LYS A 18 -21.69 0.34 -3.69
C LYS A 18 -20.92 -0.83 -4.32
N GLU A 19 -19.68 -0.62 -4.68
CA GLU A 19 -18.78 -1.67 -5.16
C GLU A 19 -17.79 -2.06 -4.07
N GLU A 20 -17.38 -3.33 -4.09
CA GLU A 20 -16.39 -3.88 -3.18
C GLU A 20 -15.01 -3.84 -3.82
N SER A 21 -14.00 -3.49 -3.03
CA SER A 21 -12.60 -3.51 -3.42
C SER A 21 -11.76 -4.22 -2.37
N TYR A 22 -10.69 -4.86 -2.81
CA TYR A 22 -9.67 -5.49 -1.96
C TYR A 22 -8.43 -4.61 -1.86
N GLY A 23 -8.56 -3.53 -1.11
CA GLY A 23 -7.60 -2.46 -0.97
C GLY A 23 -8.14 -1.13 -1.47
N GLY A 24 -7.49 -0.05 -1.08
CA GLY A 24 -7.88 1.30 -1.45
C GLY A 24 -7.37 1.73 -2.82
N SER A 25 -7.91 2.86 -3.29
CA SER A 25 -7.42 3.53 -4.49
C SER A 25 -7.19 5.01 -4.25
N GLN A 26 -6.05 5.52 -4.73
CA GLN A 26 -5.80 6.97 -4.73
C GLN A 26 -6.80 7.75 -5.59
N LEU A 27 -7.37 7.11 -6.62
CA LEU A 27 -8.33 7.73 -7.55
C LEU A 27 -9.71 8.00 -6.92
N TRP A 28 -9.97 7.51 -5.71
CA TRP A 28 -11.21 7.79 -5.00
C TRP A 28 -11.20 9.13 -4.25
N PHE A 29 -10.03 9.76 -4.14
CA PHE A 29 -9.87 11.05 -3.48
C PHE A 29 -10.19 12.19 -4.44
N ASP A 30 -10.69 13.31 -3.87
CA ASP A 30 -11.08 14.48 -4.64
C ASP A 30 -9.87 15.16 -5.31
N GLU A 31 -10.03 15.52 -6.59
CA GLU A 31 -9.04 16.24 -7.37
C GLU A 31 -9.43 17.68 -7.73
N ASP A 32 -10.63 18.11 -7.35
CA ASP A 32 -11.17 19.41 -7.78
C ASP A 32 -10.44 20.59 -7.14
N THR A 33 -10.01 20.42 -5.88
CA THR A 33 -9.32 21.49 -5.15
C THR A 33 -7.82 21.37 -5.29
N TRP A 34 -7.21 22.20 -6.14
CA TRP A 34 -5.77 22.25 -6.38
C TRP A 34 -4.96 22.29 -5.09
N MET A 35 -3.93 21.41 -5.01
CA MET A 35 -3.00 21.28 -3.87
C MET A 35 -3.65 21.00 -2.52
N SER A 36 -4.94 20.67 -2.46
CA SER A 36 -5.57 20.12 -1.25
C SER A 36 -4.88 18.82 -0.81
N ARG A 37 -5.18 18.36 0.40
CA ARG A 37 -4.66 17.07 0.87
C ARG A 37 -5.16 15.93 -0.02
N GLU A 38 -6.41 15.94 -0.41
CA GLU A 38 -7.01 14.91 -1.26
C GLU A 38 -6.46 14.97 -2.67
N TYR A 39 -6.33 16.14 -3.25
CA TYR A 39 -5.65 16.33 -4.53
C TYR A 39 -4.27 15.66 -4.55
N LYS A 40 -3.47 15.85 -3.48
CA LYS A 40 -2.14 15.22 -3.38
C LYS A 40 -2.23 13.71 -3.28
N VAL A 41 -3.21 13.17 -2.54
CA VAL A 41 -3.44 11.72 -2.49
C VAL A 41 -3.86 11.21 -3.86
N HIS A 42 -4.80 11.88 -4.53
CA HIS A 42 -5.26 11.51 -5.87
C HIS A 42 -4.10 11.43 -6.87
N LYS A 43 -3.24 12.43 -6.90
CA LYS A 43 -2.16 12.53 -7.91
C LYS A 43 -0.90 11.71 -7.57
N TRP A 44 -0.55 11.57 -6.29
CA TRP A 44 0.75 11.01 -5.89
C TRP A 44 0.65 10.04 -4.70
N GLY A 45 -0.54 9.53 -4.38
CA GLY A 45 -0.83 8.81 -3.15
C GLY A 45 -0.59 7.30 -3.17
N CYS A 46 -0.13 6.70 -4.26
CA CYS A 46 -0.01 5.24 -4.36
C CYS A 46 0.75 4.60 -3.18
N GLY A 47 1.88 5.18 -2.78
CA GLY A 47 2.65 4.71 -1.64
C GLY A 47 1.92 4.88 -0.30
N LEU A 48 1.17 5.97 -0.14
CA LEU A 48 0.35 6.20 1.05
C LEU A 48 -0.78 5.17 1.16
N ILE A 49 -1.47 4.89 0.06
CA ILE A 49 -2.53 3.87 0.00
C ILE A 49 -1.95 2.50 0.38
N ALA A 50 -0.84 2.10 -0.25
CA ALA A 50 -0.18 0.84 0.06
C ALA A 50 0.23 0.71 1.54
N LEU A 51 0.72 1.81 2.16
CA LEU A 51 1.02 1.84 3.59
C LEU A 51 -0.23 1.74 4.46
N GLY A 52 -1.28 2.48 4.11
CA GLY A 52 -2.54 2.44 4.82
C GLY A 52 -3.13 1.02 4.83
N ASP A 53 -3.19 0.39 3.67
CA ASP A 53 -3.67 -0.97 3.53
C ASP A 53 -2.81 -1.98 4.30
N LEU A 54 -1.47 -1.84 4.26
CA LEU A 54 -0.56 -2.67 5.04
C LEU A 54 -0.87 -2.60 6.54
N PHE A 55 -0.99 -1.39 7.09
CA PHE A 55 -1.26 -1.21 8.52
C PHE A 55 -2.65 -1.74 8.90
N LEU A 56 -3.65 -1.55 8.04
CA LEU A 56 -4.99 -2.10 8.24
C LEU A 56 -4.98 -3.62 8.23
N TYR A 57 -4.34 -4.23 7.24
CA TYR A 57 -4.23 -5.68 7.15
C TYR A 57 -3.63 -6.26 8.42
N ILE A 58 -2.43 -5.79 8.79
CA ILE A 58 -1.72 -6.32 9.96
C ILE A 58 -2.52 -6.06 11.24
N GLY A 59 -3.00 -4.86 11.46
CA GLY A 59 -3.66 -4.49 12.72
C GLY A 59 -5.08 -5.04 12.87
N ARG A 60 -5.73 -5.50 11.79
CA ARG A 60 -7.01 -6.23 11.86
C ARG A 60 -6.81 -7.70 12.16
N ASN A 61 -5.74 -8.27 11.63
CA ASN A 61 -5.49 -9.71 11.69
C ASN A 61 -4.61 -10.12 12.88
N ASP A 62 -3.82 -9.19 13.44
CA ASP A 62 -3.02 -9.43 14.65
C ASP A 62 -3.26 -8.32 15.69
N ARG A 63 -3.77 -8.74 16.86
CA ARG A 63 -4.08 -7.84 17.99
C ARG A 63 -2.85 -7.08 18.50
N ASN A 64 -1.66 -7.63 18.37
CA ASN A 64 -0.41 -6.97 18.79
C ASN A 64 -0.09 -5.74 17.95
N TYR A 65 -0.65 -5.63 16.74
CA TYR A 65 -0.48 -4.52 15.83
C TYR A 65 -1.70 -3.60 15.74
N ARG A 66 -2.75 -3.86 16.54
CA ARG A 66 -3.94 -3.02 16.57
C ARG A 66 -3.62 -1.69 17.28
N THR A 67 -3.73 -0.59 16.54
CA THR A 67 -3.40 0.76 17.02
C THR A 67 -4.65 1.63 17.12
N ASN A 68 -4.53 2.75 17.85
CA ASN A 68 -5.60 3.76 17.91
C ASN A 68 -5.88 4.40 16.53
N ALA A 69 -4.93 4.37 15.60
CA ALA A 69 -5.16 4.82 14.23
C ALA A 69 -6.22 3.95 13.53
N ILE A 70 -6.18 2.64 13.76
CA ILE A 70 -7.18 1.70 13.23
C ILE A 70 -8.55 1.90 13.91
N GLY A 71 -8.56 2.40 15.14
CA GLY A 71 -9.78 2.76 15.85
C GLY A 71 -10.59 3.91 15.21
N LEU A 72 -10.04 4.63 14.23
CA LEU A 72 -10.78 5.58 13.39
C LEU A 72 -11.75 4.90 12.43
N ILE A 73 -11.59 3.60 12.23
CA ILE A 73 -12.43 2.80 11.36
C ILE A 73 -13.47 2.10 12.22
N HIS A 74 -14.73 2.41 11.97
CA HIS A 74 -15.83 1.69 12.57
C HIS A 74 -15.96 0.33 11.89
N ASP A 75 -15.93 -0.72 12.70
CA ASP A 75 -15.96 -2.09 12.18
C ASP A 75 -17.41 -2.50 11.94
N TYR A 76 -17.88 -2.34 10.73
CA TYR A 76 -19.21 -2.81 10.30
C TYR A 76 -19.16 -4.28 9.81
N GLY A 77 -18.38 -5.12 10.47
CA GLY A 77 -18.18 -6.50 10.07
C GLY A 77 -17.04 -6.67 9.07
N ALA A 78 -17.32 -7.25 7.88
CA ALA A 78 -16.28 -7.59 6.92
C ALA A 78 -15.74 -6.39 6.11
N TYR A 79 -16.44 -5.25 6.11
CA TYR A 79 -16.15 -4.11 5.21
C TYR A 79 -15.79 -2.84 5.97
N ILE A 80 -15.00 -2.00 5.30
CA ILE A 80 -14.69 -0.63 5.72
C ILE A 80 -15.48 0.30 4.80
N SER A 81 -16.18 1.29 5.37
CA SER A 81 -16.80 2.33 4.56
C SER A 81 -15.74 3.24 3.92
N TRP A 82 -16.06 3.78 2.73
CA TRP A 82 -15.18 4.75 2.08
C TRP A 82 -14.88 5.95 2.99
N GLU A 83 -15.89 6.47 3.69
CA GLU A 83 -15.75 7.63 4.57
C GLU A 83 -14.74 7.38 5.70
N ASP A 84 -14.76 6.20 6.32
CA ASP A 84 -13.83 5.85 7.38
C ASP A 84 -12.43 5.60 6.82
N TYR A 85 -12.34 4.90 5.69
CA TYR A 85 -11.07 4.68 4.99
C TYR A 85 -10.43 6.01 4.58
N ARG A 86 -11.21 6.93 4.01
CA ARG A 86 -10.75 8.27 3.63
C ARG A 86 -10.19 9.04 4.82
N LYS A 87 -10.92 9.11 5.94
CA LYS A 87 -10.46 9.76 7.18
C LYS A 87 -9.15 9.14 7.67
N TYR A 88 -9.09 7.82 7.67
CA TYR A 88 -7.92 7.07 8.09
C TYR A 88 -6.71 7.37 7.20
N ILE A 89 -6.81 7.32 5.89
CA ILE A 89 -5.72 7.62 4.96
C ILE A 89 -5.23 9.07 5.13
N LEU A 90 -6.13 10.03 5.26
CA LEU A 90 -5.76 11.42 5.52
C LEU A 90 -5.06 11.61 6.88
N TYR A 91 -5.45 10.83 7.88
CA TYR A 91 -4.73 10.78 9.17
C TYR A 91 -3.32 10.23 9.01
N ILE A 92 -3.15 9.09 8.33
CA ILE A 92 -1.82 8.49 8.05
C ILE A 92 -0.95 9.47 7.27
N ASN A 93 -1.50 10.13 6.24
CA ASN A 93 -0.78 11.17 5.49
C ASN A 93 -0.27 12.29 6.39
N SER A 94 -1.13 12.81 7.26
CA SER A 94 -0.78 13.97 8.10
C SER A 94 0.26 13.66 9.19
N ARG A 95 0.33 12.40 9.64
CA ARG A 95 1.13 12.03 10.81
C ARG A 95 2.38 11.23 10.51
N PHE A 96 2.37 10.40 9.48
CA PHE A 96 3.41 9.40 9.26
C PHE A 96 4.00 9.41 7.85
N ALA A 97 3.18 9.65 6.84
CA ALA A 97 3.51 9.38 5.43
C ALA A 97 3.18 10.57 4.54
N GLN A 98 3.90 11.68 4.71
CA GLN A 98 3.66 12.88 3.91
C GLN A 98 4.05 12.66 2.45
N ILE A 99 3.12 12.98 1.55
CA ILE A 99 3.34 12.93 0.10
C ILE A 99 4.14 14.14 -0.36
N ILE A 100 5.18 13.91 -1.15
CA ILE A 100 5.90 14.98 -1.84
C ILE A 100 5.21 15.24 -3.18
N PRO A 101 4.65 16.45 -3.41
CA PRO A 101 4.05 16.80 -4.69
C PRO A 101 5.02 16.58 -5.87
N GLY A 102 4.52 15.94 -6.93
CA GLY A 102 5.30 15.65 -8.13
C GLY A 102 6.22 14.42 -8.04
N SER A 103 6.45 13.87 -6.84
CA SER A 103 7.36 12.72 -6.66
C SER A 103 6.71 11.52 -5.95
N GLY A 104 5.63 11.77 -5.20
CA GLY A 104 5.01 10.71 -4.38
C GLY A 104 5.91 10.27 -3.23
N MET A 105 5.99 8.96 -2.99
CA MET A 105 6.81 8.35 -1.94
C MET A 105 7.74 7.29 -2.53
N ASN A 106 9.03 7.42 -2.27
CA ASN A 106 10.02 6.40 -2.63
C ASN A 106 10.18 5.34 -1.52
N GLY A 107 10.94 4.26 -1.80
CA GLY A 107 11.11 3.15 -0.87
C GLY A 107 11.70 3.54 0.49
N LEU A 108 12.62 4.51 0.55
CA LEU A 108 13.17 5.03 1.82
C LEU A 108 12.12 5.78 2.63
N MET A 109 11.29 6.59 1.96
CA MET A 109 10.19 7.30 2.61
C MET A 109 9.15 6.33 3.15
N LEU A 110 8.82 5.28 2.39
CA LEU A 110 7.92 4.21 2.84
C LEU A 110 8.48 3.52 4.09
N ALA A 111 9.75 3.10 4.08
CA ALA A 111 10.40 2.46 5.22
C ALA A 111 10.47 3.40 6.45
N SER A 112 10.74 4.69 6.24
CA SER A 112 10.74 5.70 7.29
C SER A 112 9.35 5.89 7.90
N ALA A 113 8.30 5.93 7.06
CA ALA A 113 6.92 6.05 7.51
C ALA A 113 6.49 4.85 8.38
N VAL A 114 6.83 3.63 7.95
CA VAL A 114 6.58 2.41 8.76
C VAL A 114 7.33 2.49 10.10
N ARG A 115 8.60 2.89 10.08
CA ARG A 115 9.38 3.03 11.31
C ARG A 115 8.78 4.05 12.27
N HIS A 116 8.37 5.21 11.76
CA HIS A 116 7.73 6.25 12.55
C HIS A 116 6.40 5.77 13.16
N TYR A 117 5.59 5.07 12.38
CA TYR A 117 4.34 4.45 12.86
C TYR A 117 4.62 3.44 13.98
N CYS A 118 5.57 2.52 13.77
CA CYS A 118 5.94 1.52 14.77
C CYS A 118 6.46 2.16 16.07
N MET A 119 7.32 3.19 15.97
CA MET A 119 7.82 3.92 17.15
C MET A 119 6.67 4.60 17.91
N LYS A 120 5.77 5.27 17.20
CA LYS A 120 4.64 5.99 17.81
C LYS A 120 3.73 5.06 18.59
N PHE A 121 3.46 3.89 18.06
CA PHE A 121 2.54 2.91 18.66
C PHE A 121 3.27 1.79 19.44
N ARG A 122 4.59 1.87 19.59
CA ARG A 122 5.44 0.90 20.30
C ARG A 122 5.28 -0.53 19.73
N LEU A 123 5.16 -0.63 18.41
CA LEU A 123 5.06 -1.92 17.73
C LEU A 123 6.45 -2.53 17.52
N GLN A 124 6.57 -3.82 17.76
CA GLN A 124 7.80 -4.57 17.52
C GLN A 124 7.75 -5.13 16.09
N MET A 125 8.40 -4.45 15.16
CA MET A 125 8.46 -4.87 13.75
C MET A 125 9.85 -4.59 13.20
N THR A 126 10.42 -5.58 12.52
CA THR A 126 11.65 -5.40 11.76
C THR A 126 11.33 -4.84 10.38
N ILE A 127 11.85 -3.65 10.09
CA ILE A 127 11.60 -2.96 8.83
C ILE A 127 12.85 -3.07 7.98
N ALA A 128 12.73 -3.71 6.82
CA ALA A 128 13.77 -3.81 5.83
C ALA A 128 13.32 -3.17 4.51
N TRP A 129 14.10 -2.21 4.04
CA TRP A 129 14.02 -1.72 2.67
C TRP A 129 15.24 -2.26 1.92
N LYS A 130 14.99 -2.88 0.79
CA LYS A 130 16.03 -3.43 -0.06
C LYS A 130 15.90 -2.86 -1.47
N ALA A 131 16.99 -2.31 -1.97
CA ALA A 131 17.11 -1.87 -3.35
C ALA A 131 18.13 -2.77 -4.08
N PHE A 132 18.08 -2.77 -5.39
CA PHE A 132 19.03 -3.45 -6.26
C PHE A 132 19.15 -4.96 -5.98
N MET A 133 18.01 -5.62 -5.73
CA MET A 133 17.95 -7.08 -5.65
C MET A 133 17.80 -7.66 -7.05
N ASP A 134 18.40 -8.84 -7.26
CA ASP A 134 18.06 -9.68 -8.41
C ASP A 134 16.67 -10.31 -8.24
N ASP A 135 16.10 -10.80 -9.33
CA ASP A 135 14.75 -11.36 -9.36
C ASP A 135 14.58 -12.53 -8.39
N GLN A 136 15.59 -13.38 -8.26
CA GLN A 136 15.53 -14.55 -7.39
C GLN A 136 15.56 -14.15 -5.91
N GLN A 137 16.35 -13.13 -5.56
CA GLN A 137 16.38 -12.59 -4.21
C GLN A 137 15.06 -11.92 -3.86
N MET A 138 14.49 -11.15 -4.80
CA MET A 138 13.18 -10.50 -4.62
C MET A 138 12.09 -11.54 -4.38
N ILE A 139 11.99 -12.57 -5.21
CA ILE A 139 11.02 -13.65 -5.07
C ILE A 139 11.18 -14.36 -3.72
N ARG A 140 12.40 -14.67 -3.27
CA ARG A 140 12.65 -15.29 -1.96
C ARG A 140 12.14 -14.42 -0.81
N VAL A 141 12.37 -13.10 -0.87
CA VAL A 141 11.91 -12.18 0.17
C VAL A 141 10.38 -12.10 0.19
N ILE A 142 9.75 -12.00 -0.99
CA ILE A 142 8.28 -12.00 -1.11
C ILE A 142 7.71 -13.29 -0.52
N HIS A 143 8.23 -14.45 -0.91
CA HIS A 143 7.78 -15.74 -0.39
C HIS A 143 7.93 -15.84 1.13
N LYS A 144 9.05 -15.37 1.68
CA LYS A 144 9.26 -15.35 3.13
C LYS A 144 8.19 -14.51 3.83
N MET A 145 7.95 -13.30 3.36
CA MET A 145 6.96 -12.40 3.97
C MET A 145 5.55 -12.97 3.89
N LEU A 146 5.12 -13.45 2.72
CA LEU A 146 3.78 -14.04 2.54
C LEU A 146 3.59 -15.30 3.40
N ASN A 147 4.63 -16.14 3.57
CA ASN A 147 4.57 -17.29 4.48
C ASN A 147 4.40 -16.87 5.95
N GLU A 148 4.88 -15.70 6.34
CA GLU A 148 4.70 -15.09 7.66
C GLU A 148 3.41 -14.25 7.75
N ASP A 149 2.54 -14.31 6.74
CA ASP A 149 1.31 -13.53 6.63
C ASP A 149 1.54 -12.02 6.61
N LEU A 150 2.65 -11.58 6.05
CA LEU A 150 3.01 -10.18 5.93
C LEU A 150 2.89 -9.71 4.47
N PRO A 151 2.05 -8.71 4.19
CA PRO A 151 1.99 -8.10 2.87
C PRO A 151 3.31 -7.43 2.48
N VAL A 152 3.60 -7.41 1.19
CA VAL A 152 4.81 -6.79 0.64
C VAL A 152 4.44 -5.54 -0.15
N ILE A 153 5.06 -4.41 0.16
CA ILE A 153 4.96 -3.23 -0.70
C ILE A 153 6.07 -3.29 -1.74
N LEU A 154 5.68 -3.39 -3.00
CA LEU A 154 6.58 -3.34 -4.13
C LEU A 154 6.56 -1.94 -4.74
N ALA A 155 7.65 -1.19 -4.55
CA ALA A 155 7.81 0.13 -5.16
C ALA A 155 8.33 -0.02 -6.59
N ILE A 156 7.44 0.22 -7.56
CA ILE A 156 7.73 0.13 -8.99
C ILE A 156 7.68 1.55 -9.57
N GLY A 157 8.75 1.97 -10.21
CA GLY A 157 8.75 3.25 -10.90
C GLY A 157 10.12 3.92 -10.99
N PRO A 158 10.24 4.96 -11.81
CA PRO A 158 11.45 5.75 -11.94
C PRO A 158 11.63 6.65 -10.71
N ASN A 159 11.93 6.04 -9.56
CA ASN A 159 12.20 6.77 -8.31
C ASN A 159 13.60 7.40 -8.28
N THR A 160 14.36 7.29 -9.36
CA THR A 160 15.62 7.99 -9.52
C THR A 160 15.45 9.17 -10.47
N PRO A 161 15.77 10.40 -10.06
CA PRO A 161 15.48 11.60 -10.86
C PRO A 161 16.29 11.75 -12.15
N LEU A 162 17.19 10.81 -12.48
CA LEU A 162 18.22 11.11 -13.48
C LEU A 162 18.26 10.23 -14.74
N VAL A 163 17.67 9.04 -14.79
CA VAL A 163 17.99 8.12 -15.90
C VAL A 163 16.80 7.57 -16.71
N PHE A 164 15.58 7.60 -16.20
CA PHE A 164 14.45 6.93 -16.87
C PHE A 164 13.18 7.78 -17.01
N ARG A 165 13.32 9.06 -17.27
CA ARG A 165 12.16 9.88 -17.63
C ARG A 165 11.57 9.38 -18.95
N GLY A 166 10.36 8.86 -18.91
CA GLY A 166 9.52 8.68 -20.08
C GLY A 166 9.23 7.24 -20.53
N ARG A 167 9.78 6.21 -19.88
CA ARG A 167 9.37 4.83 -20.18
C ARG A 167 8.60 4.26 -18.98
N GLY A 168 7.31 4.01 -19.18
CA GLY A 168 6.52 3.25 -18.21
C GLY A 168 7.09 1.85 -18.03
N ILE A 169 6.83 1.25 -16.87
CA ILE A 169 7.15 -0.16 -16.64
C ILE A 169 5.97 -0.98 -17.17
N PRO A 170 6.19 -1.90 -18.13
CA PRO A 170 5.09 -2.66 -18.68
C PRO A 170 4.54 -3.64 -17.63
N PHE A 171 3.22 -3.65 -17.49
CA PHE A 171 2.51 -4.62 -16.68
C PHE A 171 1.88 -5.68 -17.57
N TYR A 172 2.11 -6.94 -17.24
CA TYR A 172 1.56 -8.06 -17.95
C TYR A 172 0.57 -8.81 -17.06
N ARG A 173 -0.60 -9.11 -17.61
CA ARG A 173 -1.57 -10.00 -16.99
C ARG A 173 -1.32 -11.41 -17.48
N LEU A 174 -1.24 -12.38 -16.57
CA LEU A 174 -1.20 -13.80 -16.90
C LEU A 174 -2.61 -14.29 -17.17
N GLU A 175 -2.87 -14.76 -18.38
CA GLU A 175 -4.13 -15.38 -18.76
C GLU A 175 -4.19 -16.85 -18.33
N LYS A 176 -5.41 -17.42 -18.30
CA LYS A 176 -5.63 -18.83 -17.92
C LYS A 176 -4.92 -19.83 -18.82
N ASN A 177 -4.62 -19.45 -20.05
CA ASN A 177 -3.85 -20.26 -21.02
C ASN A 177 -2.33 -20.21 -20.79
N GLY A 178 -1.85 -19.47 -19.80
CA GLY A 178 -0.42 -19.30 -19.49
C GLY A 178 0.29 -18.19 -20.26
N GLU A 179 -0.43 -17.42 -21.09
CA GLU A 179 0.16 -16.31 -21.85
C GLU A 179 0.17 -15.03 -21.03
N PHE A 180 1.22 -14.20 -21.24
CA PHE A 180 1.31 -12.87 -20.67
C PHE A 180 0.82 -11.82 -21.66
N ILE A 181 -0.25 -11.13 -21.30
CA ILE A 181 -0.81 -10.03 -22.11
C ILE A 181 -0.47 -8.70 -21.46
N LEU A 182 0.10 -7.78 -22.24
CA LEU A 182 0.39 -6.41 -21.79
C LEU A 182 -0.92 -5.73 -21.38
N SER A 183 -1.02 -5.33 -20.10
CA SER A 183 -2.22 -4.70 -19.54
C SER A 183 -2.06 -3.21 -19.24
N GLY A 184 -0.84 -2.65 -19.37
CA GLY A 184 -0.57 -1.22 -19.14
C GLY A 184 0.92 -0.90 -18.99
N TYR A 185 1.21 0.40 -18.80
CA TYR A 185 2.53 0.97 -18.53
C TYR A 185 2.48 1.84 -17.28
#